data_98e88a0f466c07f332aa09231fd853bc
#
_entry.id   98e88a0f466c07f332aa09231fd853bc
#
_cell.length_a   1.000
_cell.length_b   1.000
_cell.length_c   1.000
_cell.angle_alpha   90.00
_cell.angle_beta   90.00
_cell.angle_gamma   90.00
#
_symmetry.space_group_name_H-M   'P 1'
#
loop_
_entity.id
_entity.type
_entity.pdbx_description
1 polymer ?
#
loop_
_entity_poly.entity_id
_entity_poly.type
_entity_poly.pdbx_seq_one_letter_code
_entity_poly.pdbx_strand_id
1 'polypeptide(L)'
;MFFQRFLAAISLIAACALPTGATAQFSLKNQASTGASVVTDQVRAELLAWAPDGVQAGQPLWVGLQLAHIPEWHTYWKNSGDSGLPTQLEWTLPAGITAGEIAWPTPKKIPIGNLANYGYEGTVLLPVPLTVAPGFSASQLEIKLKAAWLVCKKECIPQEGDFVLTIPARSSTGLSSSAFTAAFAASPKALEAAGSRIDVQAQAIKVSLASLPASLQGKTLDFFPETGGVIEPGAAWQQAWQGAVWTAQVPLSAQRSESPKRMPVVVASGDTAWRIDTPVQGAWPAVAAPATMSPALEAALKANAALGAAPAVRSDAPLGLLAALLGAL
;
A
#
# COMPACT_ATOMS: atom_id res chain seq x y z
N MET A 1 85.26 36.64 3.87
CA MET A 1 85.92 35.46 4.49
C MET A 1 84.91 34.35 4.61
N PHE A 2 85.24 33.20 3.95
CA PHE A 2 84.66 31.80 4.07
C PHE A 2 83.15 31.63 3.89
N PHE A 3 82.67 31.18 2.72
CA PHE A 3 82.61 29.77 2.21
C PHE A 3 81.95 28.78 3.17
N GLN A 4 80.69 28.33 2.80
CA GLN A 4 80.50 26.91 2.56
C GLN A 4 79.12 26.63 1.90
N ARG A 5 79.20 25.95 0.78
CA ARG A 5 78.12 25.37 0.00
C ARG A 5 77.52 24.18 0.77
N PHE A 6 76.20 24.01 0.78
CA PHE A 6 75.62 22.69 0.95
C PHE A 6 74.45 22.51 -0.06
N LEU A 7 74.63 21.62 -0.97
CA LEU A 7 73.63 21.02 -1.85
C LEU A 7 72.73 20.14 -1.00
N ALA A 8 71.49 20.33 -1.06
CA ALA A 8 70.47 19.35 -0.59
C ALA A 8 69.55 18.98 -1.75
N ALA A 9 69.63 17.69 -2.11
CA ALA A 9 68.82 17.07 -3.14
C ALA A 9 67.36 17.07 -2.76
N ILE A 10 66.48 17.59 -3.65
CA ILE A 10 65.03 17.50 -3.52
C ILE A 10 64.60 16.17 -4.12
N SER A 11 64.27 15.21 -3.26
CA SER A 11 63.58 13.96 -3.66
C SER A 11 62.10 14.24 -3.85
N LEU A 12 61.64 14.20 -5.09
CA LEU A 12 60.26 14.31 -5.46
C LEU A 12 59.54 12.98 -5.13
N ILE A 13 58.80 12.92 -4.04
CA ILE A 13 57.88 11.80 -3.74
C ILE A 13 56.58 12.07 -4.44
N ALA A 14 56.34 11.38 -5.54
CA ALA A 14 55.01 11.33 -6.20
C ALA A 14 54.05 10.51 -5.32
N ALA A 15 53.21 11.19 -4.58
CA ALA A 15 52.08 10.55 -3.88
C ALA A 15 50.98 10.21 -4.87
N CYS A 16 50.89 8.92 -5.24
CA CYS A 16 49.72 8.38 -5.94
C CYS A 16 48.50 8.47 -5.02
N ALA A 17 47.66 9.48 -5.26
CA ALA A 17 46.32 9.55 -4.67
C ALA A 17 45.45 8.49 -5.33
N LEU A 18 45.19 7.38 -4.65
CA LEU A 18 44.18 6.41 -5.02
C LEU A 18 42.80 7.03 -4.73
N PRO A 19 41.86 7.00 -5.67
CA PRO A 19 40.49 7.43 -5.37
C PRO A 19 39.90 6.41 -4.41
N THR A 20 39.62 6.83 -3.18
CA THR A 20 38.76 6.08 -2.26
C THR A 20 37.34 6.09 -2.82
N GLY A 21 36.96 5.02 -3.48
CA GLY A 21 35.59 4.78 -3.89
C GLY A 21 34.66 4.81 -2.68
N ALA A 22 33.88 5.85 -2.56
CA ALA A 22 32.77 5.89 -1.61
C ALA A 22 31.69 4.87 -2.06
N THR A 23 31.76 3.67 -1.48
CA THR A 23 30.65 2.73 -1.56
C THR A 23 29.49 3.33 -0.76
N ALA A 24 28.48 3.85 -1.45
CA ALA A 24 27.19 4.17 -0.84
C ALA A 24 26.58 2.83 -0.38
N GLN A 25 26.84 2.45 0.86
CA GLN A 25 26.09 1.40 1.52
C GLN A 25 24.71 1.97 1.80
N PHE A 26 23.71 1.55 1.01
CA PHE A 26 22.32 1.63 1.43
C PHE A 26 22.18 0.70 2.64
N SER A 27 22.44 1.22 3.82
CA SER A 27 22.00 0.61 5.06
C SER A 27 20.50 0.76 5.11
N LEU A 28 19.76 -0.26 4.66
CA LEU A 28 18.43 -0.52 5.18
C LEU A 28 18.64 -0.72 6.69
N LYS A 29 18.34 0.31 7.44
CA LYS A 29 18.29 0.23 8.89
C LYS A 29 17.08 -0.64 9.23
N ASN A 30 17.25 -1.97 9.16
CA ASN A 30 16.32 -2.89 9.81
C ASN A 30 16.36 -2.56 11.29
N GLN A 31 15.45 -1.72 11.75
CA GLN A 31 15.17 -1.60 13.16
C GLN A 31 14.34 -2.84 13.51
N ALA A 32 15.04 -3.92 13.88
CA ALA A 32 14.40 -5.06 14.51
C ALA A 32 13.76 -4.56 15.81
N SER A 33 12.48 -4.18 15.75
CA SER A 33 11.72 -3.87 16.94
C SER A 33 11.26 -5.21 17.54
N THR A 34 11.66 -5.48 18.76
CA THR A 34 11.20 -6.64 19.55
C THR A 34 9.87 -6.34 20.27
N GLY A 35 9.08 -5.38 19.81
CA GLY A 35 7.88 -4.89 20.47
C GLY A 35 6.70 -4.66 19.52
N ALA A 36 5.63 -4.11 20.06
CA ALA A 36 4.40 -3.82 19.33
C ALA A 36 4.48 -2.54 18.48
N SER A 37 5.61 -1.82 18.43
CA SER A 37 5.74 -0.56 17.68
C SER A 37 7.05 -0.41 16.94
N VAL A 38 6.98 0.22 15.77
CA VAL A 38 8.11 0.63 14.92
C VAL A 38 7.96 2.12 14.60
N VAL A 39 9.05 2.86 14.68
CA VAL A 39 9.07 4.29 14.38
C VAL A 39 10.08 4.56 13.28
N THR A 40 9.60 5.19 12.23
CA THR A 40 10.42 5.73 11.13
C THR A 40 10.37 7.26 11.14
N ASP A 41 11.08 7.90 10.23
CA ASP A 41 11.03 9.36 10.13
C ASP A 41 9.64 9.87 9.68
N GLN A 42 8.83 9.04 9.00
CA GLN A 42 7.55 9.44 8.41
C GLN A 42 6.35 8.84 9.12
N VAL A 43 6.50 7.68 9.77
CA VAL A 43 5.38 6.92 10.34
C VAL A 43 5.76 6.33 11.68
N ARG A 44 4.86 6.45 12.66
CA ARG A 44 4.82 5.58 13.84
C ARG A 44 3.80 4.48 13.58
N ALA A 45 4.28 3.25 13.45
CA ALA A 45 3.45 2.06 13.27
C ALA A 45 3.31 1.33 14.61
N GLU A 46 2.10 0.87 14.96
CA GLU A 46 1.84 0.17 16.21
C GLU A 46 0.81 -0.95 16.01
N LEU A 47 1.15 -2.15 16.46
CA LEU A 47 0.24 -3.30 16.48
C LEU A 47 -0.63 -3.24 17.73
N LEU A 48 -1.94 -3.13 17.52
CA LEU A 48 -2.95 -3.05 18.56
C LEU A 48 -3.83 -4.30 18.58
N ALA A 49 -4.45 -4.57 19.72
CA ALA A 49 -5.47 -5.63 19.85
C ALA A 49 -6.68 -5.15 20.66
N TRP A 50 -7.84 -5.74 20.34
CA TRP A 50 -9.09 -5.55 21.03
C TRP A 50 -9.81 -6.89 21.17
N ALA A 51 -9.95 -7.36 22.39
CA ALA A 51 -10.63 -8.60 22.78
C ALA A 51 -11.45 -8.32 24.05
N PRO A 52 -12.64 -7.72 23.93
CA PRO A 52 -13.43 -7.31 25.10
C PRO A 52 -13.81 -8.49 25.99
N ASP A 53 -14.04 -9.66 25.42
CA ASP A 53 -14.47 -10.89 26.10
C ASP A 53 -13.35 -11.93 26.19
N GLY A 54 -12.09 -11.51 25.97
CA GLY A 54 -10.94 -12.41 25.90
C GLY A 54 -10.84 -13.16 24.56
N VAL A 55 -9.96 -14.18 24.52
CA VAL A 55 -9.69 -14.97 23.32
C VAL A 55 -10.47 -16.28 23.38
N GLN A 56 -11.68 -16.28 22.85
CA GLN A 56 -12.60 -17.42 22.88
C GLN A 56 -13.28 -17.61 21.53
N ALA A 57 -13.62 -18.87 21.20
CA ALA A 57 -14.36 -19.17 19.99
C ALA A 57 -15.73 -18.44 19.97
N GLY A 58 -16.06 -17.81 18.86
CA GLY A 58 -17.33 -17.08 18.69
C GLY A 58 -17.37 -15.69 19.33
N GLN A 59 -16.31 -15.25 20.01
CA GLN A 59 -16.22 -13.90 20.56
C GLN A 59 -15.44 -12.96 19.62
N PRO A 60 -15.75 -11.64 19.64
CA PRO A 60 -15.01 -10.65 18.86
C PRO A 60 -13.54 -10.59 19.30
N LEU A 61 -12.65 -10.80 18.35
CA LEU A 61 -11.21 -10.63 18.54
C LEU A 61 -10.66 -9.87 17.33
N TRP A 62 -10.05 -8.74 17.57
CA TRP A 62 -9.48 -7.89 16.53
C TRP A 62 -8.03 -7.55 16.83
N VAL A 63 -7.25 -7.50 15.79
CA VAL A 63 -5.92 -6.88 15.78
C VAL A 63 -5.91 -5.77 14.72
N GLY A 64 -4.92 -4.90 14.76
CA GLY A 64 -4.83 -3.87 13.72
C GLY A 64 -3.49 -3.17 13.76
N LEU A 65 -3.01 -2.81 12.58
CA LEU A 65 -1.84 -1.95 12.42
C LEU A 65 -2.30 -0.48 12.40
N GLN A 66 -1.91 0.27 13.42
CA GLN A 66 -2.10 1.72 13.44
C GLN A 66 -0.90 2.39 12.81
N LEU A 67 -1.15 3.26 11.84
CA LEU A 67 -0.14 4.09 11.16
C LEU A 67 -0.43 5.54 11.48
N ALA A 68 0.46 6.20 12.21
CA ALA A 68 0.40 7.63 12.50
C ALA A 68 1.46 8.34 11.65
N HIS A 69 1.01 9.06 10.63
CA HIS A 69 1.85 9.79 9.70
C HIS A 69 2.24 11.16 10.24
N ILE A 70 3.46 11.61 9.95
CA ILE A 70 3.76 13.03 10.09
C ILE A 70 3.01 13.84 9.02
N PRO A 71 2.81 15.16 9.18
CA PRO A 71 2.03 15.99 8.26
C PRO A 71 2.45 15.84 6.79
N GLU A 72 1.46 15.80 5.91
CA GLU A 72 1.58 15.70 4.45
C GLU A 72 2.05 14.34 3.92
N TRP A 73 2.36 13.36 4.78
CA TRP A 73 2.66 12.00 4.36
C TRP A 73 1.41 11.13 4.42
N HIS A 74 1.31 10.17 3.49
CA HIS A 74 0.16 9.28 3.38
C HIS A 74 0.57 7.85 3.05
N THR A 75 -0.26 6.90 3.45
CA THR A 75 -0.25 5.52 2.98
C THR A 75 -1.51 5.22 2.19
N TYR A 76 -1.63 4.03 1.63
CA TYR A 76 -2.59 3.71 0.58
C TYR A 76 -3.72 2.80 1.05
N TRP A 77 -4.88 2.99 0.43
CA TRP A 77 -6.02 2.09 0.51
C TRP A 77 -5.79 0.85 -0.37
N LYS A 78 -6.71 -0.15 -0.30
CA LYS A 78 -6.64 -1.39 -1.11
C LYS A 78 -6.52 -1.13 -2.62
N ASN A 79 -7.19 -0.13 -3.13
CA ASN A 79 -6.95 0.46 -4.44
C ASN A 79 -6.22 1.79 -4.22
N SER A 80 -4.97 1.85 -4.57
CA SER A 80 -4.11 3.00 -4.33
C SER A 80 -4.39 4.21 -5.23
N GLY A 81 -5.26 4.09 -6.21
CA GLY A 81 -5.50 5.13 -7.20
C GLY A 81 -4.51 5.08 -8.37
N ASP A 82 -4.01 6.26 -8.79
CA ASP A 82 -3.09 6.36 -9.94
C ASP A 82 -1.69 5.83 -9.66
N SER A 83 -1.28 5.77 -8.39
CA SER A 83 0.06 5.30 -8.01
C SER A 83 0.08 4.75 -6.58
N GLY A 84 1.16 4.05 -6.23
CA GLY A 84 1.37 3.50 -4.90
C GLY A 84 0.96 2.04 -4.75
N LEU A 85 1.14 1.53 -3.53
CA LEU A 85 0.85 0.15 -3.17
C LEU A 85 0.14 0.09 -1.81
N PRO A 86 -0.87 -0.77 -1.64
CA PRO A 86 -1.55 -0.95 -0.37
C PRO A 86 -0.62 -1.55 0.69
N THR A 87 -0.92 -1.26 1.96
CA THR A 87 -0.26 -1.91 3.09
C THR A 87 -0.50 -3.41 3.05
N GLN A 88 0.56 -4.18 3.26
CA GLN A 88 0.54 -5.65 3.30
C GLN A 88 0.82 -6.12 4.73
N LEU A 89 0.07 -7.13 5.18
CA LEU A 89 0.16 -7.71 6.51
C LEU A 89 0.35 -9.22 6.39
N GLU A 90 1.47 -9.71 6.91
CA GLU A 90 1.81 -11.12 6.95
C GLU A 90 1.80 -11.60 8.42
N TRP A 91 0.86 -12.46 8.76
CA TRP A 91 0.61 -12.91 10.11
C TRP A 91 1.28 -14.24 10.42
N THR A 92 1.92 -14.33 11.58
CA THR A 92 2.31 -15.61 12.19
C THR A 92 1.54 -15.77 13.49
N LEU A 93 0.59 -16.70 13.48
CA LEU A 93 -0.36 -16.93 14.55
C LEU A 93 -0.25 -18.37 15.07
N PRO A 94 -0.53 -18.62 16.35
CA PRO A 94 -0.54 -19.99 16.87
C PRO A 94 -1.69 -20.82 16.28
N ALA A 95 -1.56 -22.13 16.37
CA ALA A 95 -2.59 -23.07 15.92
C ALA A 95 -3.95 -22.74 16.53
N GLY A 96 -5.00 -22.78 15.71
CA GLY A 96 -6.37 -22.47 16.12
C GLY A 96 -6.73 -20.97 16.05
N ILE A 97 -5.83 -20.12 15.60
CA ILE A 97 -6.12 -18.70 15.31
C ILE A 97 -5.88 -18.44 13.83
N THR A 98 -6.82 -17.77 13.19
CA THR A 98 -6.71 -17.34 11.77
C THR A 98 -7.05 -15.88 11.61
N ALA A 99 -6.30 -15.16 10.76
CA ALA A 99 -6.58 -13.78 10.41
C ALA A 99 -7.52 -13.72 9.20
N GLY A 100 -8.46 -12.76 9.25
CA GLY A 100 -9.27 -12.38 8.10
C GLY A 100 -8.60 -11.27 7.28
N GLU A 101 -9.38 -10.66 6.40
CA GLU A 101 -8.95 -9.54 5.58
C GLU A 101 -8.96 -8.23 6.39
N ILE A 102 -8.19 -7.24 5.93
CA ILE A 102 -8.25 -5.89 6.50
C ILE A 102 -9.65 -5.31 6.29
N ALA A 103 -10.28 -4.86 7.38
CA ALA A 103 -11.50 -4.06 7.32
C ALA A 103 -11.13 -2.60 7.00
N TRP A 104 -10.92 -2.32 5.74
CA TRP A 104 -10.40 -1.05 5.27
C TRP A 104 -11.30 0.14 5.63
N PRO A 105 -10.80 1.14 6.38
CA PRO A 105 -11.51 2.39 6.57
C PRO A 105 -11.77 3.10 5.24
N THR A 106 -12.72 4.02 5.21
CA THR A 106 -13.00 4.85 4.03
C THR A 106 -11.77 5.67 3.66
N PRO A 107 -11.27 5.57 2.41
CA PRO A 107 -10.10 6.35 1.98
C PRO A 107 -10.46 7.83 1.76
N LYS A 108 -9.42 8.63 1.63
CA LYS A 108 -9.50 9.99 1.05
C LYS A 108 -8.93 9.98 -0.37
N LYS A 109 -9.42 10.89 -1.20
CA LYS A 109 -8.79 11.22 -2.48
C LYS A 109 -7.69 12.25 -2.20
N ILE A 110 -6.45 11.90 -2.47
CA ILE A 110 -5.24 12.70 -2.22
C ILE A 110 -4.69 13.14 -3.58
N PRO A 111 -4.85 14.42 -3.97
CA PRO A 111 -4.36 14.93 -5.24
C PRO A 111 -2.83 15.01 -5.27
N ILE A 112 -2.21 14.53 -6.36
CA ILE A 112 -0.76 14.62 -6.61
C ILE A 112 -0.57 15.17 -8.03
N GLY A 113 -0.48 16.48 -8.18
CA GLY A 113 -0.45 17.12 -9.49
C GLY A 113 -1.72 16.84 -10.28
N ASN A 114 -1.60 16.16 -11.43
CA ASN A 114 -2.71 15.70 -12.28
C ASN A 114 -3.20 14.27 -11.94
N LEU A 115 -2.58 13.62 -10.98
CA LEU A 115 -2.93 12.29 -10.48
C LEU A 115 -3.70 12.39 -9.15
N ALA A 116 -4.31 11.30 -8.74
CA ALA A 116 -4.89 11.19 -7.40
C ALA A 116 -4.67 9.79 -6.81
N ASN A 117 -4.25 9.78 -5.57
CA ASN A 117 -4.14 8.56 -4.79
C ASN A 117 -5.37 8.38 -3.90
N TYR A 118 -5.67 7.15 -3.54
CA TYR A 118 -6.64 6.79 -2.53
C TYR A 118 -5.90 6.26 -1.31
N GLY A 119 -6.07 6.90 -0.17
CA GLY A 119 -5.25 6.57 0.98
C GLY A 119 -5.62 7.31 2.26
N TYR A 120 -4.65 7.38 3.16
CA TYR A 120 -4.82 7.85 4.52
C TYR A 120 -3.70 8.80 4.92
N GLU A 121 -4.09 9.93 5.50
CA GLU A 121 -3.23 10.90 6.16
C GLU A 121 -3.54 10.91 7.65
N GLY A 122 -2.63 11.47 8.46
CA GLY A 122 -2.77 11.52 9.91
C GLY A 122 -2.70 10.13 10.53
N THR A 123 -3.63 9.77 11.38
CA THR A 123 -3.64 8.46 12.05
C THR A 123 -4.75 7.58 11.47
N VAL A 124 -4.40 6.39 11.02
CA VAL A 124 -5.34 5.35 10.58
C VAL A 124 -5.04 4.04 11.31
N LEU A 125 -6.08 3.32 11.71
CA LEU A 125 -5.99 1.93 12.13
C LEU A 125 -6.53 1.05 11.01
N LEU A 126 -5.80 -0.01 10.66
CA LEU A 126 -6.19 -1.05 9.71
C LEU A 126 -6.62 -2.31 10.51
N PRO A 127 -7.91 -2.47 10.87
CA PRO A 127 -8.36 -3.57 11.69
C PRO A 127 -8.43 -4.87 10.89
N VAL A 128 -8.07 -5.97 11.54
CA VAL A 128 -8.17 -7.34 11.01
C VAL A 128 -8.89 -8.21 12.03
N PRO A 129 -9.99 -8.89 11.68
CA PRO A 129 -10.65 -9.83 12.57
C PRO A 129 -9.81 -11.09 12.71
N LEU A 130 -9.69 -11.60 13.93
CA LEU A 130 -9.14 -12.93 14.18
C LEU A 130 -10.26 -13.90 14.55
N THR A 131 -10.21 -15.09 13.97
CA THR A 131 -11.12 -16.19 14.31
C THR A 131 -10.41 -17.18 15.22
N VAL A 132 -11.06 -17.53 16.30
CA VAL A 132 -10.59 -18.50 17.30
C VAL A 132 -11.31 -19.83 17.09
N ALA A 133 -10.55 -20.89 16.86
CA ALA A 133 -11.11 -22.24 16.71
C ALA A 133 -11.63 -22.77 18.05
N PRO A 134 -12.67 -23.63 18.05
CA PRO A 134 -13.08 -24.36 19.23
C PRO A 134 -11.91 -25.14 19.86
N GLY A 135 -11.79 -25.07 21.18
CA GLY A 135 -10.74 -25.78 21.92
C GLY A 135 -9.42 -25.01 22.08
N PHE A 136 -9.31 -23.78 21.61
CA PHE A 136 -8.18 -22.92 21.95
C PHE A 136 -8.11 -22.72 23.46
N SER A 137 -6.99 -23.12 24.10
CA SER A 137 -6.87 -23.19 25.55
C SER A 137 -5.62 -22.54 26.13
N ALA A 138 -4.81 -21.90 25.29
CA ALA A 138 -3.62 -21.19 25.75
C ALA A 138 -3.98 -20.09 26.77
N SER A 139 -3.09 -19.81 27.70
CA SER A 139 -3.27 -18.73 28.68
C SER A 139 -3.00 -17.34 28.09
N GLN A 140 -2.23 -17.29 27.01
CA GLN A 140 -1.86 -16.08 26.30
C GLN A 140 -1.94 -16.33 24.79
N LEU A 141 -2.19 -15.28 24.02
CA LEU A 141 -2.10 -15.26 22.57
C LEU A 141 -0.91 -14.38 22.16
N GLU A 142 0.12 -15.01 21.57
CA GLU A 142 1.21 -14.29 20.92
C GLU A 142 0.84 -14.07 19.46
N ILE A 143 0.93 -12.83 19.00
CA ILE A 143 0.61 -12.37 17.67
C ILE A 143 1.89 -11.80 17.08
N LYS A 144 2.35 -12.35 15.95
CA LYS A 144 3.46 -11.80 15.19
C LYS A 144 2.95 -11.30 13.86
N LEU A 145 3.40 -10.11 13.50
CA LEU A 145 3.06 -9.45 12.24
C LEU A 145 4.34 -8.94 11.58
N LYS A 146 4.55 -9.32 10.32
CA LYS A 146 5.42 -8.59 9.41
C LYS A 146 4.55 -7.71 8.52
N ALA A 147 4.77 -6.40 8.57
CA ALA A 147 4.01 -5.44 7.78
C ALA A 147 4.93 -4.68 6.84
N ALA A 148 4.43 -4.41 5.63
CA ALA A 148 5.09 -3.56 4.65
C ALA A 148 4.12 -2.49 4.17
N TRP A 149 4.58 -1.25 4.07
CA TRP A 149 3.80 -0.14 3.56
C TRP A 149 4.64 0.81 2.73
N LEU A 150 3.99 1.47 1.80
CA LEU A 150 4.58 2.56 1.04
C LEU A 150 4.07 3.87 1.64
N VAL A 151 4.98 4.75 2.06
CA VAL A 151 4.63 6.08 2.56
C VAL A 151 5.14 7.15 1.62
N CYS A 152 4.26 8.06 1.20
CA CYS A 152 4.56 9.02 0.15
C CYS A 152 4.16 10.45 0.54
N LYS A 153 4.89 11.42 -0.04
CA LYS A 153 4.57 12.86 -0.09
C LYS A 153 4.91 13.38 -1.49
N LYS A 154 6.18 13.66 -1.77
CA LYS A 154 6.74 13.94 -3.10
C LYS A 154 7.50 12.73 -3.64
N GLU A 155 8.22 12.07 -2.77
CA GLU A 155 8.83 10.77 -2.97
C GLU A 155 8.06 9.70 -2.24
N CYS A 156 8.22 8.44 -2.68
CA CYS A 156 7.63 7.27 -2.05
C CYS A 156 8.73 6.42 -1.43
N ILE A 157 8.59 6.12 -0.15
CA ILE A 157 9.56 5.38 0.65
C ILE A 157 8.93 4.06 1.08
N PRO A 158 9.42 2.91 0.58
CA PRO A 158 9.01 1.62 1.10
C PRO A 158 9.54 1.45 2.53
N GLN A 159 8.66 1.03 3.42
CA GLN A 159 8.96 0.77 4.82
C GLN A 159 8.37 -0.55 5.25
N GLU A 160 8.96 -1.16 6.24
CA GLU A 160 8.51 -2.43 6.83
C GLU A 160 8.74 -2.43 8.35
N GLY A 161 8.07 -3.34 9.02
CA GLY A 161 8.27 -3.56 10.45
C GLY A 161 7.85 -4.96 10.87
N ASP A 162 8.57 -5.48 11.86
CA ASP A 162 8.24 -6.71 12.57
C ASP A 162 7.67 -6.37 13.93
N PHE A 163 6.50 -6.92 14.24
CA PHE A 163 5.76 -6.63 15.45
C PHE A 163 5.48 -7.91 16.23
N VAL A 164 5.58 -7.83 17.54
CA VAL A 164 5.17 -8.90 18.46
C VAL A 164 4.27 -8.31 19.53
N LEU A 165 3.09 -8.86 19.66
CA LEU A 165 2.11 -8.49 20.68
C LEU A 165 1.60 -9.73 21.40
N THR A 166 1.66 -9.73 22.72
CA THR A 166 1.11 -10.80 23.55
C THR A 166 -0.07 -10.26 24.36
N ILE A 167 -1.22 -10.91 24.25
CA ILE A 167 -2.42 -10.56 25.02
C ILE A 167 -2.86 -11.73 25.90
N PRO A 168 -3.47 -11.46 27.07
CA PRO A 168 -4.03 -12.51 27.91
C PRO A 168 -5.25 -13.14 27.23
N ALA A 169 -5.33 -14.48 27.21
CA ALA A 169 -6.45 -15.16 26.57
C ALA A 169 -7.72 -15.18 27.42
N ARG A 170 -7.58 -15.13 28.76
CA ARG A 170 -8.70 -15.30 29.69
C ARG A 170 -9.27 -14.00 30.27
N SER A 171 -8.73 -12.87 29.91
CA SER A 171 -9.19 -11.55 30.36
C SER A 171 -9.35 -10.59 29.19
N SER A 172 -10.15 -9.56 29.39
CA SER A 172 -10.38 -8.50 28.42
C SER A 172 -9.08 -7.78 28.04
N THR A 173 -8.95 -7.46 26.76
CA THR A 173 -7.94 -6.55 26.21
C THR A 173 -8.66 -5.35 25.60
N GLY A 174 -8.74 -4.26 26.34
CA GLY A 174 -9.57 -3.11 26.01
C GLY A 174 -8.84 -1.77 25.89
N LEU A 175 -7.53 -1.71 26.14
CA LEU A 175 -6.76 -0.44 26.13
C LEU A 175 -6.87 0.34 24.82
N SER A 176 -6.99 -0.34 23.69
CA SER A 176 -7.09 0.26 22.36
C SER A 176 -8.54 0.36 21.84
N SER A 177 -9.55 0.15 22.68
CA SER A 177 -10.97 0.11 22.28
C SER A 177 -11.41 1.36 21.52
N SER A 178 -10.94 2.55 21.90
CA SER A 178 -11.27 3.81 21.23
C SER A 178 -10.74 3.86 19.81
N ALA A 179 -9.54 3.34 19.55
CA ALA A 179 -8.95 3.29 18.22
C ALA A 179 -9.75 2.35 17.29
N PHE A 180 -10.15 1.17 17.79
CA PHE A 180 -11.00 0.25 17.04
C PHE A 180 -12.39 0.83 16.81
N THR A 181 -13.01 1.44 17.80
CA THR A 181 -14.32 2.11 17.66
C THR A 181 -14.27 3.20 16.60
N ALA A 182 -13.23 4.02 16.57
CA ALA A 182 -13.03 5.05 15.56
C ALA A 182 -12.83 4.44 14.17
N ALA A 183 -12.04 3.37 14.03
CA ALA A 183 -11.82 2.70 12.78
C ALA A 183 -13.10 2.06 12.23
N PHE A 184 -13.91 1.42 13.07
CA PHE A 184 -15.20 0.86 12.66
C PHE A 184 -16.21 1.95 12.25
N ALA A 185 -16.22 3.07 12.94
CA ALA A 185 -17.04 4.22 12.56
C ALA A 185 -16.62 4.82 11.21
N ALA A 186 -15.32 4.81 10.90
CA ALA A 186 -14.76 5.27 9.63
C ALA A 186 -14.89 4.24 8.49
N SER A 187 -15.27 3.00 8.77
CA SER A 187 -15.44 1.96 7.76
C SER A 187 -16.73 2.17 6.97
N PRO A 188 -16.74 1.92 5.65
CA PRO A 188 -17.94 2.05 4.85
C PRO A 188 -18.97 0.98 5.25
N LYS A 189 -20.22 1.40 5.40
CA LYS A 189 -21.33 0.51 5.73
C LYS A 189 -21.77 -0.25 4.48
N ALA A 190 -21.97 -1.56 4.58
CA ALA A 190 -22.52 -2.32 3.47
C ALA A 190 -23.95 -1.86 3.14
N LEU A 191 -24.25 -1.72 1.85
CA LEU A 191 -25.55 -1.31 1.35
C LEU A 191 -25.98 -2.19 0.19
N GLU A 192 -27.13 -2.84 0.33
CA GLU A 192 -27.84 -3.52 -0.75
C GLU A 192 -28.59 -2.46 -1.56
N ALA A 193 -27.94 -1.91 -2.58
CA ALA A 193 -28.51 -0.83 -3.40
C ALA A 193 -29.14 -1.39 -4.67
N ALA A 194 -30.34 -1.95 -4.53
CA ALA A 194 -31.11 -2.50 -5.65
C ALA A 194 -31.32 -1.45 -6.76
N GLY A 195 -31.11 -1.86 -8.02
CA GLY A 195 -31.18 -0.98 -9.18
C GLY A 195 -29.90 -0.19 -9.46
N SER A 196 -28.86 -0.33 -8.64
CA SER A 196 -27.55 0.24 -8.92
C SER A 196 -26.81 -0.55 -10.00
N ARG A 197 -26.10 0.14 -10.87
CA ARG A 197 -25.31 -0.47 -11.95
C ARG A 197 -24.20 0.46 -12.45
N ILE A 198 -23.27 -0.14 -13.14
CA ILE A 198 -22.25 0.55 -13.90
C ILE A 198 -22.39 0.16 -15.36
N ASP A 199 -22.62 1.13 -16.24
CA ASP A 199 -22.73 0.92 -17.67
C ASP A 199 -21.39 1.32 -18.33
N VAL A 200 -20.75 0.37 -19.00
CA VAL A 200 -19.49 0.59 -19.72
C VAL A 200 -19.75 1.34 -21.01
N GLN A 201 -19.01 2.40 -21.27
CA GLN A 201 -19.03 3.19 -22.48
C GLN A 201 -17.64 3.17 -23.15
N ALA A 202 -17.50 3.74 -24.34
CA ALA A 202 -16.24 3.67 -25.09
C ALA A 202 -15.04 4.27 -24.33
N GLN A 203 -15.23 5.37 -23.61
CA GLN A 203 -14.13 6.09 -22.92
C GLN A 203 -14.44 6.37 -21.43
N ALA A 204 -15.55 5.89 -20.92
CA ALA A 204 -15.98 6.16 -19.55
C ALA A 204 -16.85 5.02 -19.03
N ILE A 205 -17.03 4.99 -17.73
CA ILE A 205 -18.13 4.27 -17.09
C ILE A 205 -19.20 5.28 -16.67
N LYS A 206 -20.45 4.93 -16.88
CA LYS A 206 -21.59 5.63 -16.27
C LYS A 206 -21.99 4.84 -15.04
N VAL A 207 -21.76 5.41 -13.88
CA VAL A 207 -22.20 4.86 -12.59
C VAL A 207 -23.61 5.38 -12.32
N SER A 208 -24.52 4.50 -11.91
CA SER A 208 -25.86 4.83 -11.47
C SER A 208 -26.14 4.11 -10.16
N LEU A 209 -26.23 4.86 -9.06
CA LEU A 209 -26.48 4.31 -7.74
C LEU A 209 -27.89 4.73 -7.28
N ALA A 210 -28.74 3.74 -7.10
CA ALA A 210 -30.09 3.90 -6.59
C ALA A 210 -30.16 3.53 -5.11
N SER A 211 -31.26 3.87 -4.46
CA SER A 211 -31.53 3.48 -3.06
C SER A 211 -30.46 3.92 -2.06
N LEU A 212 -29.73 4.99 -2.38
CA LEU A 212 -28.80 5.58 -1.44
C LEU A 212 -29.56 6.21 -0.25
N PRO A 213 -28.98 6.17 0.97
CA PRO A 213 -29.60 6.77 2.13
C PRO A 213 -29.92 8.26 1.93
N ALA A 214 -31.01 8.71 2.53
CA ALA A 214 -31.45 10.12 2.46
C ALA A 214 -30.34 11.09 2.94
N SER A 215 -29.47 10.65 3.85
CA SER A 215 -28.33 11.43 4.33
C SER A 215 -27.30 11.78 3.25
N LEU A 216 -27.27 11.09 2.12
CA LEU A 216 -26.40 11.36 0.98
C LEU A 216 -27.11 12.15 -0.13
N GLN A 217 -28.43 12.19 -0.16
CA GLN A 217 -29.18 12.82 -1.25
C GLN A 217 -28.86 14.28 -1.41
N GLY A 218 -28.64 14.70 -2.67
CA GLY A 218 -28.31 16.07 -3.05
C GLY A 218 -26.87 16.50 -2.73
N LYS A 219 -26.09 15.65 -2.08
CA LYS A 219 -24.68 15.93 -1.76
C LYS A 219 -23.74 15.57 -2.90
N THR A 220 -22.59 16.22 -2.94
CA THR A 220 -21.44 15.76 -3.71
C THR A 220 -20.85 14.55 -3.01
N LEU A 221 -20.63 13.47 -3.77
CA LEU A 221 -20.08 12.23 -3.24
C LEU A 221 -18.66 12.00 -3.78
N ASP A 222 -17.79 11.55 -2.90
CA ASP A 222 -16.56 10.91 -3.32
C ASP A 222 -16.86 9.48 -3.79
N PHE A 223 -16.15 9.02 -4.79
CA PHE A 223 -16.34 7.71 -5.42
C PHE A 223 -15.02 6.96 -5.49
N PHE A 224 -14.99 5.78 -4.89
CA PHE A 224 -13.81 4.93 -4.79
C PHE A 224 -14.15 3.50 -5.24
N PRO A 225 -13.77 3.09 -6.47
CA PRO A 225 -13.88 1.69 -6.85
C PRO A 225 -12.85 0.85 -6.10
N GLU A 226 -13.24 -0.35 -5.63
CA GLU A 226 -12.29 -1.27 -4.98
C GLU A 226 -11.36 -1.94 -5.99
N THR A 227 -11.80 -2.07 -7.26
CA THR A 227 -10.98 -2.57 -8.36
C THR A 227 -10.08 -1.46 -8.89
N GLY A 228 -8.77 -1.65 -8.75
CA GLY A 228 -7.78 -0.72 -9.29
C GLY A 228 -7.63 -0.81 -10.81
N GLY A 229 -7.00 0.19 -11.43
CA GLY A 229 -6.64 0.18 -12.85
C GLY A 229 -7.81 0.24 -13.83
N VAL A 230 -9.04 0.55 -13.38
CA VAL A 230 -10.24 0.63 -14.25
C VAL A 230 -10.50 2.06 -14.71
N ILE A 231 -10.40 3.02 -13.82
CA ILE A 231 -10.68 4.44 -14.06
C ILE A 231 -9.41 5.28 -13.90
N GLU A 232 -9.48 6.55 -14.29
CA GLU A 232 -8.45 7.54 -14.01
C GLU A 232 -8.81 8.34 -12.76
N PRO A 233 -8.24 8.02 -11.59
CA PRO A 233 -8.57 8.68 -10.31
C PRO A 233 -8.33 10.19 -10.31
N GLY A 234 -7.26 10.66 -10.99
CA GLY A 234 -6.93 12.08 -11.10
C GLY A 234 -7.80 12.85 -12.09
N ALA A 235 -8.49 12.18 -13.01
CA ALA A 235 -9.29 12.85 -14.01
C ALA A 235 -10.47 13.62 -13.39
N ALA A 236 -10.85 14.72 -14.07
CA ALA A 236 -12.09 15.42 -13.76
C ALA A 236 -13.28 14.61 -14.29
N TRP A 237 -14.32 14.49 -13.50
CA TRP A 237 -15.57 13.83 -13.86
C TRP A 237 -16.77 14.56 -13.28
N GLN A 238 -17.93 14.30 -13.83
CA GLN A 238 -19.18 14.96 -13.44
C GLN A 238 -20.10 14.00 -12.70
N GLN A 239 -20.81 14.53 -11.73
CA GLN A 239 -21.85 13.82 -11.00
C GLN A 239 -23.14 14.63 -10.94
N ALA A 240 -24.25 13.95 -10.87
CA ALA A 240 -25.55 14.56 -10.76
C ALA A 240 -26.55 13.65 -10.04
N TRP A 241 -27.55 14.24 -9.43
CA TRP A 241 -28.71 13.55 -8.90
C TRP A 241 -29.87 13.64 -9.89
N GLN A 242 -30.46 12.50 -10.20
CA GLN A 242 -31.68 12.39 -11.00
C GLN A 242 -32.78 11.79 -10.10
N GLY A 243 -33.54 12.66 -9.41
CA GLY A 243 -34.39 12.23 -8.32
C GLY A 243 -33.59 11.58 -7.19
N ALA A 244 -33.89 10.32 -6.88
CA ALA A 244 -33.18 9.55 -5.84
C ALA A 244 -31.97 8.77 -6.37
N VAL A 245 -31.63 8.88 -7.65
CA VAL A 245 -30.50 8.18 -8.27
C VAL A 245 -29.32 9.12 -8.41
N TRP A 246 -28.20 8.75 -7.82
CA TRP A 246 -26.93 9.41 -8.07
C TRP A 246 -26.27 8.85 -9.32
N THR A 247 -25.75 9.72 -10.16
CA THR A 247 -25.07 9.34 -11.40
C THR A 247 -23.72 10.01 -11.49
N ALA A 248 -22.74 9.31 -12.05
CA ALA A 248 -21.42 9.86 -12.38
C ALA A 248 -20.93 9.30 -13.70
N GLN A 249 -20.23 10.13 -14.46
CA GLN A 249 -19.51 9.73 -15.66
C GLN A 249 -18.01 9.85 -15.39
N VAL A 250 -17.35 8.70 -15.27
CA VAL A 250 -15.97 8.60 -14.82
C VAL A 250 -15.11 8.05 -15.96
N PRO A 251 -14.04 8.76 -16.38
CA PRO A 251 -13.16 8.32 -17.45
C PRO A 251 -12.52 6.96 -17.17
N LEU A 252 -12.45 6.11 -18.20
CA LEU A 252 -11.69 4.87 -18.16
C LEU A 252 -10.20 5.16 -18.22
N SER A 253 -9.42 4.38 -17.49
CA SER A 253 -7.97 4.43 -17.65
C SER A 253 -7.55 3.94 -19.03
N ALA A 254 -6.69 4.71 -19.69
CA ALA A 254 -6.06 4.29 -20.94
C ALA A 254 -5.16 3.05 -20.73
N GLN A 255 -4.70 2.82 -19.52
CA GLN A 255 -3.89 1.67 -19.11
C GLN A 255 -4.71 0.58 -18.39
N ARG A 256 -6.03 0.58 -18.62
CA ARG A 256 -6.91 -0.38 -17.99
C ARG A 256 -6.44 -1.82 -18.23
N SER A 257 -6.31 -2.58 -17.15
CA SER A 257 -5.93 -4.00 -17.16
C SER A 257 -7.08 -4.94 -16.80
N GLU A 258 -8.12 -4.42 -16.14
CA GLU A 258 -9.22 -5.19 -15.59
C GLU A 258 -10.53 -4.96 -16.34
N SER A 259 -11.35 -5.99 -16.42
CA SER A 259 -12.68 -5.97 -17.08
C SER A 259 -13.72 -6.68 -16.20
N PRO A 260 -13.98 -6.15 -14.99
CA PRO A 260 -14.80 -6.84 -14.00
C PRO A 260 -16.28 -6.90 -14.42
N LYS A 261 -16.96 -8.00 -14.08
CA LYS A 261 -18.42 -8.14 -14.22
C LYS A 261 -19.19 -7.54 -13.03
N ARG A 262 -18.52 -7.39 -11.90
CA ARG A 262 -18.98 -6.69 -10.71
C ARG A 262 -17.86 -5.81 -10.20
N MET A 263 -18.20 -4.64 -9.75
CA MET A 263 -17.21 -3.69 -9.19
C MET A 263 -17.77 -3.16 -7.87
N PRO A 264 -17.27 -3.62 -6.74
CA PRO A 264 -17.56 -3.02 -5.47
C PRO A 264 -17.04 -1.58 -5.44
N VAL A 265 -17.89 -0.68 -4.98
CA VAL A 265 -17.57 0.75 -4.90
C VAL A 265 -17.88 1.29 -3.52
N VAL A 266 -17.11 2.24 -3.07
CA VAL A 266 -17.40 3.04 -1.88
C VAL A 266 -17.79 4.44 -2.34
N VAL A 267 -18.92 4.94 -1.80
CA VAL A 267 -19.32 6.34 -1.94
C VAL A 267 -19.34 6.99 -0.58
N ALA A 268 -18.81 8.21 -0.49
CA ALA A 268 -18.67 8.91 0.77
C ALA A 268 -19.08 10.38 0.66
N SER A 269 -19.52 10.94 1.78
CA SER A 269 -19.72 12.38 1.97
C SER A 269 -19.46 12.72 3.43
N GLY A 270 -18.39 13.49 3.68
CA GLY A 270 -17.87 13.71 5.03
C GLY A 270 -17.50 12.40 5.71
N ASP A 271 -17.95 12.20 6.94
CA ASP A 271 -17.64 11.00 7.74
C ASP A 271 -18.58 9.81 7.48
N THR A 272 -19.43 9.90 6.45
CA THR A 272 -20.40 8.84 6.13
C THR A 272 -20.02 8.18 4.81
N ALA A 273 -19.85 6.87 4.82
CA ALA A 273 -19.51 6.10 3.63
C ALA A 273 -20.34 4.82 3.52
N TRP A 274 -20.58 4.39 2.28
CA TRP A 274 -21.34 3.20 1.95
C TRP A 274 -20.64 2.39 0.87
N ARG A 275 -20.58 1.09 1.08
CA ARG A 275 -20.00 0.11 0.15
C ARG A 275 -21.13 -0.63 -0.57
N ILE A 276 -21.08 -0.61 -1.89
CA ILE A 276 -22.10 -1.20 -2.76
C ILE A 276 -21.41 -2.16 -3.72
N ASP A 277 -21.88 -3.39 -3.77
CA ASP A 277 -21.42 -4.37 -4.76
C ASP A 277 -22.20 -4.19 -6.06
N THR A 278 -21.64 -3.47 -7.03
CA THR A 278 -22.34 -2.97 -8.21
C THR A 278 -22.10 -3.87 -9.43
N PRO A 279 -23.15 -4.39 -10.10
CA PRO A 279 -23.01 -5.11 -11.36
C PRO A 279 -22.52 -4.18 -12.47
N VAL A 280 -21.68 -4.71 -13.34
CA VAL A 280 -21.18 -4.00 -14.52
C VAL A 280 -21.86 -4.54 -15.77
N GLN A 281 -22.38 -3.64 -16.61
CA GLN A 281 -23.10 -3.93 -17.86
C GLN A 281 -22.37 -3.30 -19.06
N GLY A 282 -22.62 -3.87 -20.24
CA GLY A 282 -21.96 -3.45 -21.48
C GLY A 282 -20.67 -4.20 -21.75
N ALA A 283 -20.15 -4.01 -22.95
CA ALA A 283 -18.91 -4.60 -23.38
C ALA A 283 -17.73 -3.66 -23.03
N TRP A 284 -16.75 -4.18 -22.36
CA TRP A 284 -15.52 -3.44 -22.12
C TRP A 284 -14.80 -3.17 -23.46
N PRO A 285 -14.27 -1.97 -23.68
CA PRO A 285 -13.36 -1.71 -24.79
C PRO A 285 -12.19 -2.69 -24.75
N ALA A 286 -11.62 -3.03 -25.89
CA ALA A 286 -10.43 -3.86 -25.94
C ALA A 286 -9.33 -3.23 -25.07
N VAL A 287 -8.70 -4.04 -24.24
CA VAL A 287 -7.48 -3.63 -23.54
C VAL A 287 -6.41 -3.42 -24.61
N ALA A 288 -5.70 -2.30 -24.56
CA ALA A 288 -4.56 -2.10 -25.45
C ALA A 288 -3.62 -3.30 -25.28
N ALA A 289 -3.31 -3.98 -26.36
CA ALA A 289 -2.34 -5.07 -26.33
C ALA A 289 -1.06 -4.50 -25.71
N PRO A 290 -0.39 -5.24 -24.81
CA PRO A 290 0.90 -4.79 -24.30
C PRO A 290 1.76 -4.47 -25.50
N ALA A 291 2.40 -3.30 -25.47
CA ALA A 291 3.26 -2.86 -26.56
C ALA A 291 4.21 -4.01 -26.87
N THR A 292 4.15 -4.53 -28.09
CA THR A 292 5.08 -5.58 -28.52
C THR A 292 6.48 -5.06 -28.27
N MET A 293 7.27 -5.82 -27.52
CA MET A 293 8.66 -5.46 -27.27
C MET A 293 9.30 -5.10 -28.60
N SER A 294 10.00 -3.96 -28.65
CA SER A 294 10.72 -3.62 -29.87
C SER A 294 11.71 -4.74 -30.19
N PRO A 295 11.91 -5.10 -31.47
CA PRO A 295 12.88 -6.13 -31.86
C PRO A 295 14.27 -5.89 -31.27
N ALA A 296 14.64 -4.63 -31.05
CA ALA A 296 15.89 -4.23 -30.40
C ALA A 296 15.95 -4.61 -28.93
N LEU A 297 14.83 -4.42 -28.17
CA LEU A 297 14.76 -4.82 -26.77
C LEU A 297 14.72 -6.35 -26.63
N GLU A 298 14.02 -7.04 -27.52
CA GLU A 298 14.00 -8.50 -27.53
C GLU A 298 15.39 -9.09 -27.84
N ALA A 299 16.13 -8.49 -28.77
CA ALA A 299 17.49 -8.87 -29.08
C ALA A 299 18.43 -8.58 -27.90
N ALA A 300 18.27 -7.45 -27.20
CA ALA A 300 19.06 -7.12 -26.01
C ALA A 300 18.79 -8.08 -24.84
N LEU A 301 17.54 -8.46 -24.61
CA LEU A 301 17.19 -9.44 -23.58
C LEU A 301 17.73 -10.85 -23.91
N LYS A 302 17.68 -11.27 -25.16
CA LYS A 302 18.31 -12.53 -25.61
C LYS A 302 19.82 -12.49 -25.47
N ALA A 303 20.47 -11.38 -25.79
CA ALA A 303 21.90 -11.21 -25.61
C ALA A 303 22.31 -11.26 -24.12
N ASN A 304 21.55 -10.61 -23.23
CA ASN A 304 21.77 -10.66 -21.80
C ASN A 304 21.53 -12.07 -21.21
N ALA A 305 20.50 -12.76 -21.67
CA ALA A 305 20.25 -14.13 -21.25
C ALA A 305 21.38 -15.07 -21.68
N ALA A 306 21.96 -14.87 -22.86
CA ALA A 306 23.11 -15.63 -23.36
C ALA A 306 24.38 -15.34 -22.56
N LEU A 307 24.59 -14.10 -22.07
CA LEU A 307 25.70 -13.75 -21.21
C LEU A 307 25.57 -14.34 -19.79
N GLY A 308 24.33 -14.48 -19.27
CA GLY A 308 24.04 -15.14 -18.00
C GLY A 308 24.12 -16.68 -18.03
N ALA A 309 24.11 -17.28 -19.23
CA ALA A 309 24.25 -18.73 -19.43
C ALA A 309 25.71 -19.22 -19.61
N ALA A 310 26.70 -18.31 -19.56
CA ALA A 310 28.10 -18.71 -19.54
C ALA A 310 28.42 -19.44 -18.22
N PRO A 311 29.19 -20.55 -18.23
CA PRO A 311 29.47 -21.31 -17.03
C PRO A 311 30.17 -20.43 -16.01
N ALA A 312 29.63 -20.36 -14.79
CA ALA A 312 30.16 -19.59 -13.70
C ALA A 312 31.63 -20.01 -13.43
N VAL A 313 32.57 -19.21 -13.87
CA VAL A 313 33.92 -19.24 -13.32
C VAL A 313 33.80 -18.74 -11.89
N ARG A 314 33.99 -19.63 -10.93
CA ARG A 314 34.08 -19.25 -9.51
C ARG A 314 35.26 -18.27 -9.36
N SER A 315 34.95 -17.00 -9.27
CA SER A 315 35.87 -16.02 -8.72
C SER A 315 35.22 -15.50 -7.43
N ASP A 316 35.85 -15.78 -6.32
CA ASP A 316 35.55 -15.24 -5.00
C ASP A 316 35.82 -13.73 -4.97
N ALA A 317 35.01 -12.94 -5.63
CA ALA A 317 35.06 -11.47 -5.52
C ALA A 317 33.66 -10.89 -5.65
N PRO A 318 33.20 -10.01 -4.71
CA PRO A 318 31.86 -9.46 -4.69
C PRO A 318 31.77 -8.22 -5.61
N LEU A 319 31.72 -8.43 -6.92
CA LEU A 319 31.67 -7.34 -7.93
C LEU A 319 30.51 -7.47 -8.95
N GLY A 320 29.55 -8.39 -8.73
CA GLY A 320 28.51 -8.70 -9.72
C GLY A 320 27.38 -7.67 -9.89
N LEU A 321 27.18 -6.72 -8.97
CA LEU A 321 26.02 -5.81 -8.97
C LEU A 321 26.30 -4.41 -9.56
N LEU A 322 27.56 -4.03 -9.69
CA LEU A 322 27.92 -2.69 -10.23
C LEU A 322 27.96 -2.62 -11.76
N ALA A 323 28.09 -3.76 -12.44
CA ALA A 323 28.12 -3.80 -13.90
C ALA A 323 26.72 -3.68 -14.55
N ALA A 324 25.66 -4.01 -13.84
CA ALA A 324 24.29 -3.94 -14.33
C ALA A 324 23.70 -2.51 -14.33
N LEU A 325 24.26 -1.59 -13.57
CA LEU A 325 23.74 -0.22 -13.41
C LEU A 325 24.37 0.80 -14.39
N LEU A 326 25.47 0.45 -15.03
CA LEU A 326 26.17 1.34 -15.99
C LEU A 326 25.78 1.10 -17.46
N GLY A 327 24.91 0.15 -17.75
CA GLY A 327 24.41 -0.15 -19.09
C GLY A 327 23.05 0.49 -19.44
N ALA A 328 22.48 1.35 -18.59
CA ALA A 328 21.15 1.94 -18.74
C ALA A 328 21.18 3.48 -18.66
N LEU A 329 22.20 4.12 -19.24
CA LEU A 329 22.23 5.56 -19.51
C LEU A 329 22.50 5.78 -20.99
#